data_a75bd64f1f933a1adbfea5c1fb1a877c
#
_entry.id   a75bd64f1f933a1adbfea5c1fb1a877c
#
_cell.length_a   1.000
_cell.length_b   1.000
_cell.length_c   1.000
_cell.angle_alpha   90.00
_cell.angle_beta   90.00
_cell.angle_gamma   90.00
#
_symmetry.space_group_name_H-M   'P 1'
#
loop_
_entity.id
_entity.type
_entity.pdbx_description
1 polymer ?
#
loop_
_entity_poly.entity_id
_entity_poly.type
_entity_poly.pdbx_seq_one_letter_code
_entity_poly.pdbx_strand_id
1 'polypeptide(L)'
;EDHQEALEELNMKYTVRVDDTSHSVYQADFIENTSISESAEMDDKGFHLTYDEWDFSKRVYKENFCKVYPKSQQKTDSNYYKNTITKNASTLMGLRKMLTNVNNKMQQQRRQTQGDEFDIDAITDLYVDVHSQRTPSEKIYVSNRKKEKDLSILILLDISLSSDGYAAGNRVIDVEKDVSILFGEILNEFNINFSIDSFYSKTRNFSTYLTLKDFDESWNLAKHKIGAVEPNGYTRIGAALRHAG
;
A
#
# COMPACT_ATOMS: atom_id res chain seq x y z
N GLU A 1 7.04 41.80 3.71
CA GLU A 1 8.46 42.14 3.33
C GLU A 1 9.43 41.12 3.96
N ASP A 2 9.37 40.89 5.27
CA ASP A 2 10.30 39.98 5.97
C ASP A 2 10.24 38.51 5.48
N HIS A 3 9.08 38.05 5.01
CA HIS A 3 8.95 36.68 4.46
C HIS A 3 9.51 36.54 3.04
N GLN A 4 9.56 37.61 2.26
CA GLN A 4 10.12 37.59 0.93
C GLN A 4 11.65 37.58 0.96
N GLU A 5 12.25 38.34 1.87
CA GLU A 5 13.70 38.32 2.10
C GLU A 5 14.18 36.96 2.58
N ALA A 6 13.43 36.33 3.53
CA ALA A 6 13.76 34.99 4.00
C ALA A 6 13.66 33.90 2.91
N LEU A 7 12.75 34.05 1.95
CA LEU A 7 12.60 33.16 0.80
C LEU A 7 13.71 33.36 -0.25
N GLU A 8 14.19 34.62 -0.43
CA GLU A 8 15.31 34.94 -1.31
C GLU A 8 16.62 34.42 -0.73
N GLU A 9 16.84 34.52 0.57
CA GLU A 9 18.00 33.94 1.26
C GLU A 9 18.08 32.42 1.13
N LEU A 10 16.93 31.73 1.06
CA LEU A 10 16.84 30.28 0.86
C LEU A 10 17.00 29.85 -0.61
N ASN A 11 17.21 30.80 -1.54
CA ASN A 11 17.39 30.55 -2.98
C ASN A 11 16.32 29.62 -3.61
N MET A 12 15.06 29.82 -3.19
CA MET A 12 13.93 29.03 -3.67
C MET A 12 13.51 29.44 -5.07
N LYS A 13 13.53 28.52 -6.03
CA LYS A 13 13.12 28.76 -7.42
C LYS A 13 11.62 28.79 -7.64
N TYR A 14 10.86 28.06 -6.82
CA TYR A 14 9.39 27.97 -6.95
C TYR A 14 8.74 27.84 -5.58
N THR A 15 7.72 28.64 -5.34
CA THR A 15 6.81 28.51 -4.20
C THR A 15 5.42 28.19 -4.71
N VAL A 16 4.82 27.10 -4.23
CA VAL A 16 3.41 26.79 -4.48
C VAL A 16 2.60 27.29 -3.28
N ARG A 17 1.74 28.29 -3.55
CA ARG A 17 0.81 28.80 -2.54
C ARG A 17 -0.48 28.03 -2.63
N VAL A 18 -0.82 27.29 -1.62
CA VAL A 18 -2.14 26.68 -1.47
C VAL A 18 -2.97 27.60 -0.59
N ASP A 19 -4.14 28.02 -1.05
CA ASP A 19 -5.03 28.99 -0.36
C ASP A 19 -5.70 28.43 0.90
N ASP A 20 -5.12 27.45 1.55
CA ASP A 20 -5.64 26.90 2.81
C ASP A 20 -4.84 27.45 4.00
N THR A 21 -5.52 27.67 5.12
CA THR A 21 -5.04 28.39 6.32
C THR A 21 -3.87 27.73 7.06
N SER A 22 -3.43 26.57 6.61
CA SER A 22 -2.21 25.90 7.07
C SER A 22 -1.17 25.88 5.94
N HIS A 23 -0.32 26.88 5.89
CA HIS A 23 0.69 26.99 4.84
C HIS A 23 1.88 26.07 5.12
N SER A 24 2.06 25.04 4.31
CA SER A 24 3.37 24.42 4.13
C SER A 24 3.96 24.89 2.79
N VAL A 25 5.08 25.58 2.86
CA VAL A 25 5.88 25.88 1.68
C VAL A 25 6.72 24.65 1.36
N TYR A 26 6.39 23.97 0.27
CA TYR A 26 7.09 22.76 -0.14
C TYR A 26 7.93 23.04 -1.40
N GLN A 27 9.21 22.75 -1.37
CA GLN A 27 10.09 22.83 -2.52
C GLN A 27 10.89 21.52 -2.65
N ALA A 28 10.62 20.77 -3.72
CA ALA A 28 11.30 19.51 -3.99
C ALA A 28 12.82 19.70 -4.19
N ASP A 29 13.24 20.80 -4.84
CA ASP A 29 14.65 21.11 -5.11
C ASP A 29 15.46 21.47 -3.85
N PHE A 30 14.79 21.93 -2.78
CA PHE A 30 15.44 22.23 -1.50
C PHE A 30 16.04 20.99 -0.84
N ILE A 31 15.38 19.84 -1.01
CA ILE A 31 15.85 18.57 -0.47
C ILE A 31 17.08 18.04 -1.24
N GLU A 32 17.18 18.35 -2.54
CA GLU A 32 18.31 17.90 -3.36
C GLU A 32 19.54 18.80 -3.24
N ASN A 33 19.36 20.10 -3.01
CA ASN A 33 20.44 21.10 -3.07
C ASN A 33 20.95 21.56 -1.70
N THR A 34 20.23 21.32 -0.61
CA THR A 34 20.85 21.42 0.71
C THR A 34 21.88 20.32 0.80
N SER A 35 23.13 20.68 0.61
CA SER A 35 24.27 19.91 1.10
C SER A 35 24.14 19.83 2.63
N ILE A 36 23.23 18.97 3.11
CA ILE A 36 23.38 18.40 4.44
C ILE A 36 24.78 17.84 4.38
N SER A 37 25.69 18.42 5.13
CA SER A 37 27.09 18.01 5.13
C SER A 37 27.11 16.49 5.22
N GLU A 38 27.92 15.82 4.41
CA GLU A 38 28.06 14.36 4.43
C GLU A 38 28.37 13.82 5.83
N SER A 39 28.90 14.68 6.72
CA SER A 39 29.10 14.45 8.14
C SER A 39 27.80 14.30 8.97
N ALA A 40 26.66 14.79 8.47
CA ALA A 40 25.33 14.55 9.09
C ALA A 40 24.67 13.25 8.56
N GLU A 41 25.25 12.59 7.58
CA GLU A 41 24.85 11.26 7.15
C GLU A 41 25.25 10.25 8.25
N MET A 42 24.37 10.10 9.24
CA MET A 42 24.49 9.01 10.20
C MET A 42 24.29 7.69 9.43
N ASP A 43 25.40 7.05 9.06
CA ASP A 43 25.39 5.66 8.64
C ASP A 43 24.97 4.83 9.87
N ASP A 44 23.73 4.37 9.87
CA ASP A 44 23.35 3.29 10.80
C ASP A 44 24.18 2.07 10.36
N LYS A 45 25.03 1.55 11.23
CA LYS A 45 25.90 0.40 10.95
C LYS A 45 25.14 -0.93 10.81
N GLY A 46 23.80 -0.85 10.66
CA GLY A 46 22.91 -1.99 10.55
C GLY A 46 22.87 -2.60 9.14
N PHE A 47 22.21 -3.76 9.03
CA PHE A 47 21.90 -4.40 7.75
C PHE A 47 21.06 -3.45 6.90
N HIS A 48 21.46 -3.22 5.66
CA HIS A 48 20.74 -2.41 4.69
C HIS A 48 20.81 -3.03 3.30
N LEU A 49 19.84 -2.66 2.48
CA LEU A 49 19.80 -2.97 1.06
C LEU A 49 19.95 -1.69 0.26
N THR A 50 20.58 -1.78 -0.90
CA THR A 50 20.76 -0.63 -1.79
C THR A 50 19.80 -0.72 -2.96
N TYR A 51 19.25 0.44 -3.36
CA TYR A 51 18.32 0.55 -4.47
C TYR A 51 18.70 1.70 -5.39
N ASP A 52 18.38 1.52 -6.67
CA ASP A 52 18.55 2.56 -7.67
C ASP A 52 17.52 3.68 -7.47
N GLU A 53 17.88 4.88 -7.82
CA GLU A 53 16.98 6.02 -7.79
C GLU A 53 16.94 6.74 -9.14
N TRP A 54 15.72 7.11 -9.56
CA TRP A 54 15.52 7.88 -10.77
C TRP A 54 15.89 9.33 -10.57
N ASP A 55 16.88 9.82 -11.35
CA ASP A 55 17.22 11.24 -11.44
C ASP A 55 16.37 11.90 -12.55
N PHE A 56 15.36 12.68 -12.14
CA PHE A 56 14.46 13.33 -13.07
C PHE A 56 15.17 14.34 -13.97
N SER A 57 16.15 15.08 -13.44
CA SER A 57 16.89 16.11 -14.18
C SER A 57 17.75 15.51 -15.26
N LYS A 58 18.41 14.40 -14.99
CA LYS A 58 19.30 13.70 -15.92
C LYS A 58 18.60 12.62 -16.72
N ARG A 59 17.37 12.23 -16.34
CA ARG A 59 16.57 11.14 -16.93
C ARG A 59 17.32 9.80 -16.98
N VAL A 60 18.04 9.50 -15.92
CA VAL A 60 18.79 8.24 -15.74
C VAL A 60 18.57 7.67 -14.36
N TYR A 61 18.75 6.36 -14.22
CA TYR A 61 18.84 5.72 -12.91
C TYR A 61 20.25 5.87 -12.35
N LYS A 62 20.34 6.31 -11.10
CA LYS A 62 21.56 6.26 -10.29
C LYS A 62 21.61 4.92 -9.58
N GLU A 63 22.55 4.08 -9.96
CA GLU A 63 22.70 2.73 -9.41
C GLU A 63 23.10 2.78 -7.92
N ASN A 64 22.47 1.92 -7.10
CA ASN A 64 22.75 1.77 -5.68
C ASN A 64 22.75 3.09 -4.88
N PHE A 65 21.91 4.03 -5.28
CA PHE A 65 21.96 5.41 -4.78
C PHE A 65 21.31 5.57 -3.41
N CYS A 66 20.32 4.72 -3.06
CA CYS A 66 19.59 4.79 -1.81
C CYS A 66 19.86 3.56 -0.94
N LYS A 67 20.02 3.75 0.37
CA LYS A 67 20.11 2.68 1.37
C LYS A 67 18.78 2.56 2.12
N VAL A 68 18.23 1.35 2.16
CA VAL A 68 17.00 1.03 2.89
C VAL A 68 17.33 0.08 4.03
N TYR A 69 16.89 0.43 5.23
CA TYR A 69 17.05 -0.34 6.47
C TYR A 69 15.72 -1.00 6.83
N PRO A 70 15.55 -2.31 6.58
CA PRO A 70 14.37 -3.04 7.01
C PRO A 70 14.36 -3.18 8.53
N LYS A 71 13.25 -2.80 9.15
CA LYS A 71 13.02 -2.90 10.60
C LYS A 71 11.63 -3.44 10.87
N SER A 72 11.43 -4.11 11.99
CA SER A 72 10.09 -4.53 12.43
C SER A 72 9.63 -3.68 13.60
N GLN A 73 8.35 -3.28 13.58
CA GLN A 73 7.74 -2.53 14.68
C GLN A 73 7.56 -3.42 15.91
N GLN A 74 8.13 -2.99 17.03
CA GLN A 74 8.01 -3.69 18.32
C GLN A 74 7.03 -3.01 19.29
N LYS A 75 6.83 -1.69 19.14
CA LYS A 75 5.90 -0.95 19.98
C LYS A 75 4.46 -1.29 19.61
N THR A 76 3.59 -1.33 20.61
CA THR A 76 2.17 -1.64 20.44
C THR A 76 1.31 -0.63 21.18
N ASP A 77 0.12 -0.33 20.66
CA ASP A 77 -0.92 0.46 21.29
C ASP A 77 -2.29 -0.23 21.14
N SER A 78 -2.67 -0.96 22.18
CA SER A 78 -3.96 -1.68 22.20
C SER A 78 -5.16 -0.73 22.39
N ASN A 79 -4.96 0.44 22.98
CA ASN A 79 -6.03 1.41 23.20
C ASN A 79 -6.42 2.08 21.89
N TYR A 80 -5.43 2.44 21.08
CA TYR A 80 -5.66 3.02 19.75
C TYR A 80 -6.54 2.08 18.91
N TYR A 81 -6.15 0.80 18.81
CA TYR A 81 -6.93 -0.20 18.07
C TYR A 81 -8.40 -0.28 18.54
N LYS A 82 -8.64 -0.40 19.86
CA LYS A 82 -10.00 -0.49 20.41
C LYS A 82 -10.83 0.76 20.08
N ASN A 83 -10.24 1.94 20.22
CA ASN A 83 -10.90 3.20 19.93
C ASN A 83 -11.27 3.31 18.45
N THR A 84 -10.34 2.94 17.55
CA THR A 84 -10.58 2.94 16.09
C THR A 84 -11.74 2.03 15.71
N ILE A 85 -11.79 0.82 16.21
CA ILE A 85 -12.88 -0.12 15.91
C ILE A 85 -14.22 0.42 16.42
N THR A 86 -14.25 0.96 17.64
CA THR A 86 -15.48 1.52 18.24
C THR A 86 -15.97 2.74 17.46
N LYS A 87 -15.07 3.68 17.15
CA LYS A 87 -15.37 4.90 16.41
C LYS A 87 -15.89 4.62 15.02
N ASN A 88 -15.33 3.63 14.33
CA ASN A 88 -15.60 3.35 12.92
C ASN A 88 -16.45 2.08 12.70
N ALA A 89 -17.23 1.64 13.70
CA ALA A 89 -18.01 0.41 13.63
C ALA A 89 -19.00 0.37 12.43
N SER A 90 -19.65 1.48 12.11
CA SER A 90 -20.56 1.57 10.96
C SER A 90 -19.83 1.42 9.62
N THR A 91 -18.65 2.04 9.48
CA THR A 91 -17.79 1.93 8.30
C THR A 91 -17.30 0.49 8.11
N LEU A 92 -16.89 -0.16 9.20
CA LEU A 92 -16.46 -1.56 9.18
C LEU A 92 -17.60 -2.48 8.70
N MET A 93 -18.84 -2.29 9.19
CA MET A 93 -20.00 -3.02 8.71
C MET A 93 -20.30 -2.79 7.22
N GLY A 94 -20.16 -1.56 6.75
CA GLY A 94 -20.30 -1.21 5.33
C GLY A 94 -19.28 -1.92 4.45
N LEU A 95 -18.01 -1.89 4.83
CA LEU A 95 -16.92 -2.57 4.13
C LEU A 95 -17.14 -4.09 4.10
N ARG A 96 -17.53 -4.69 5.23
CA ARG A 96 -17.87 -6.12 5.33
C ARG A 96 -18.95 -6.50 4.32
N LYS A 97 -20.06 -5.75 4.28
CA LYS A 97 -21.16 -5.98 3.34
C LYS A 97 -20.70 -5.87 1.89
N MET A 98 -19.87 -4.88 1.57
CA MET A 98 -19.33 -4.68 0.22
C MET A 98 -18.47 -5.87 -0.21
N LEU A 99 -17.52 -6.31 0.63
CA LEU A 99 -16.64 -7.43 0.30
C LEU A 99 -17.36 -8.77 0.26
N THR A 100 -18.38 -8.98 1.11
CA THR A 100 -19.23 -10.16 1.04
C THR A 100 -19.92 -10.25 -0.31
N ASN A 101 -20.45 -9.15 -0.83
CA ASN A 101 -21.09 -9.12 -2.15
C ASN A 101 -20.09 -9.40 -3.29
N VAL A 102 -18.86 -8.88 -3.19
CA VAL A 102 -17.80 -9.14 -4.19
C VAL A 102 -17.33 -10.60 -4.13
N ASN A 103 -17.18 -11.14 -2.93
CA ASN A 103 -16.67 -12.51 -2.73
C ASN A 103 -17.71 -13.58 -3.13
N ASN A 104 -18.99 -13.26 -3.04
CA ASN A 104 -20.08 -14.18 -3.40
C ASN A 104 -20.42 -14.20 -4.90
N LYS A 105 -19.78 -13.38 -5.73
CA LYS A 105 -19.94 -13.47 -7.18
C LYS A 105 -19.41 -14.80 -7.67
N MET A 106 -20.33 -15.70 -8.01
CA MET A 106 -20.00 -16.94 -8.70
C MET A 106 -19.55 -16.62 -10.10
N GLN A 107 -18.50 -17.29 -10.56
CA GLN A 107 -18.02 -17.20 -11.93
C GLN A 107 -18.50 -18.41 -12.71
N GLN A 108 -19.22 -18.15 -13.78
CA GLN A 108 -19.69 -19.18 -14.70
C GLN A 108 -18.50 -19.70 -15.53
N GLN A 109 -18.17 -20.97 -15.37
CA GLN A 109 -17.16 -21.67 -16.17
C GLN A 109 -17.85 -22.51 -17.23
N ARG A 110 -17.64 -22.19 -18.49
CA ARG A 110 -18.15 -22.93 -19.63
C ARG A 110 -17.26 -24.13 -19.98
N ARG A 111 -17.80 -25.04 -20.78
CA ARG A 111 -17.08 -26.22 -21.29
C ARG A 111 -16.50 -27.09 -20.18
N GLN A 112 -17.33 -27.43 -19.22
CA GLN A 112 -16.99 -28.34 -18.13
C GLN A 112 -17.53 -29.74 -18.40
N THR A 113 -16.91 -30.75 -17.80
CA THR A 113 -17.38 -32.15 -17.88
C THR A 113 -18.58 -32.40 -16.98
N GLN A 114 -18.83 -31.51 -16.00
CA GLN A 114 -19.96 -31.57 -15.07
C GLN A 114 -20.39 -30.15 -14.72
N GLY A 115 -21.69 -29.92 -14.54
CA GLY A 115 -22.23 -28.60 -14.19
C GLY A 115 -23.74 -28.63 -13.99
N ASP A 116 -24.30 -27.46 -13.59
CA ASP A 116 -25.73 -27.30 -13.27
C ASP A 116 -26.55 -27.02 -14.54
N GLU A 117 -25.93 -26.51 -15.60
CA GLU A 117 -26.55 -26.11 -16.85
C GLU A 117 -25.76 -26.65 -18.05
N PHE A 118 -26.44 -26.75 -19.20
CA PHE A 118 -25.76 -27.10 -20.46
C PHE A 118 -25.20 -25.88 -21.17
N ASP A 119 -23.98 -26.01 -21.71
CA ASP A 119 -23.38 -25.02 -22.61
C ASP A 119 -23.95 -25.25 -24.03
N ILE A 120 -24.85 -24.37 -24.48
CA ILE A 120 -25.53 -24.49 -25.75
C ILE A 120 -24.54 -24.49 -26.91
N ASP A 121 -23.47 -23.68 -26.81
CA ASP A 121 -22.44 -23.63 -27.86
C ASP A 121 -21.68 -24.96 -27.92
N ALA A 122 -21.33 -25.53 -26.76
CA ALA A 122 -20.65 -26.82 -26.69
C ALA A 122 -21.54 -28.00 -27.16
N ILE A 123 -22.86 -27.95 -26.93
CA ILE A 123 -23.82 -28.94 -27.46
C ILE A 123 -23.91 -28.84 -28.98
N THR A 124 -23.89 -27.62 -29.50
CA THR A 124 -23.90 -27.42 -30.98
C THR A 124 -22.63 -27.99 -31.61
N ASP A 125 -21.48 -27.74 -30.98
CA ASP A 125 -20.18 -28.32 -31.42
C ASP A 125 -20.23 -29.87 -31.36
N LEU A 126 -20.74 -30.43 -30.25
CA LEU A 126 -20.92 -31.88 -30.09
C LEU A 126 -21.80 -32.46 -31.23
N TYR A 127 -22.91 -31.83 -31.57
CA TYR A 127 -23.78 -32.28 -32.64
C TYR A 127 -23.06 -32.28 -33.99
N VAL A 128 -22.29 -31.23 -34.30
CA VAL A 128 -21.49 -31.12 -35.53
C VAL A 128 -20.42 -32.21 -35.56
N ASP A 129 -19.72 -32.46 -34.45
CA ASP A 129 -18.65 -33.47 -34.36
C ASP A 129 -19.21 -34.87 -34.59
N VAL A 130 -20.34 -35.21 -33.97
CA VAL A 130 -21.01 -36.51 -34.13
C VAL A 130 -21.42 -36.72 -35.61
N HIS A 131 -22.02 -35.72 -36.27
CA HIS A 131 -22.44 -35.82 -37.67
C HIS A 131 -21.24 -35.84 -38.63
N SER A 132 -20.11 -35.28 -38.22
CA SER A 132 -18.86 -35.29 -38.98
C SER A 132 -17.98 -36.52 -38.70
N GLN A 133 -18.50 -37.51 -37.94
CA GLN A 133 -17.76 -38.71 -37.51
C GLN A 133 -16.46 -38.41 -36.77
N ARG A 134 -16.41 -37.28 -36.04
CA ARG A 134 -15.32 -36.91 -35.15
C ARG A 134 -15.66 -37.29 -33.70
N THR A 135 -14.62 -37.51 -32.89
CA THR A 135 -14.83 -37.77 -31.47
C THR A 135 -15.30 -36.47 -30.78
N PRO A 136 -16.53 -36.40 -30.25
CA PRO A 136 -17.03 -35.19 -29.63
C PRO A 136 -16.37 -34.93 -28.25
N SER A 137 -16.34 -33.67 -27.83
CA SER A 137 -15.89 -33.29 -26.51
C SER A 137 -16.98 -33.58 -25.47
N GLU A 138 -16.63 -34.19 -24.33
CA GLU A 138 -17.51 -34.40 -23.17
C GLU A 138 -17.79 -33.14 -22.37
N LYS A 139 -17.15 -32.01 -22.69
CA LYS A 139 -17.22 -30.75 -21.96
C LYS A 139 -18.41 -29.90 -22.40
N ILE A 140 -19.61 -30.36 -22.06
CA ILE A 140 -20.89 -29.76 -22.50
C ILE A 140 -21.63 -29.00 -21.42
N TYR A 141 -21.06 -28.92 -20.23
CA TYR A 141 -21.72 -28.29 -19.10
C TYR A 141 -21.15 -26.90 -18.76
N VAL A 142 -21.99 -26.09 -18.12
CA VAL A 142 -21.64 -24.85 -17.45
C VAL A 142 -21.70 -25.10 -15.94
N SER A 143 -20.62 -24.78 -15.24
CA SER A 143 -20.55 -24.89 -13.79
C SER A 143 -20.38 -23.51 -13.15
N ASN A 144 -21.23 -23.21 -12.19
CA ASN A 144 -21.12 -22.01 -11.37
C ASN A 144 -20.19 -22.30 -10.19
N ARG A 145 -18.93 -21.90 -10.28
CA ARG A 145 -17.95 -22.10 -9.22
C ARG A 145 -17.53 -20.78 -8.59
N LYS A 146 -17.38 -20.79 -7.28
CA LYS A 146 -16.72 -19.71 -6.56
C LYS A 146 -15.24 -19.77 -6.93
N LYS A 147 -14.76 -18.73 -7.62
CA LYS A 147 -13.34 -18.63 -7.95
C LYS A 147 -12.60 -18.24 -6.67
N GLU A 148 -11.78 -19.12 -6.15
CA GLU A 148 -10.80 -18.76 -5.14
C GLU A 148 -9.84 -17.76 -5.78
N LYS A 149 -9.72 -16.60 -5.18
CA LYS A 149 -8.76 -15.58 -5.60
C LYS A 149 -7.49 -15.84 -4.79
N ASP A 150 -6.46 -16.29 -5.46
CA ASP A 150 -5.11 -16.26 -4.91
C ASP A 150 -4.60 -14.81 -5.01
N LEU A 151 -4.94 -14.03 -4.00
CA LEU A 151 -4.66 -12.61 -3.92
C LEU A 151 -3.88 -12.33 -2.64
N SER A 152 -2.73 -11.72 -2.78
CA SER A 152 -1.96 -11.14 -1.68
C SER A 152 -1.94 -9.62 -1.82
N ILE A 153 -2.12 -8.92 -0.71
CA ILE A 153 -2.22 -7.45 -0.68
C ILE A 153 -1.13 -6.90 0.22
N LEU A 154 -0.37 -5.94 -0.28
CA LEU A 154 0.55 -5.15 0.51
C LEU A 154 0.00 -3.74 0.65
N ILE A 155 -0.12 -3.26 1.89
CA ILE A 155 -0.50 -1.89 2.24
C ILE A 155 0.78 -1.17 2.69
N LEU A 156 1.18 -0.15 1.95
CA LEU A 156 2.38 0.63 2.25
C LEU A 156 2.00 2.04 2.70
N LEU A 157 2.35 2.39 3.93
CA LEU A 157 2.05 3.69 4.56
C LEU A 157 3.24 4.63 4.47
N ASP A 158 2.99 5.87 4.06
CA ASP A 158 3.98 6.94 4.15
C ASP A 158 3.89 7.62 5.52
N ILE A 159 4.79 7.28 6.42
CA ILE A 159 4.87 7.87 7.77
C ILE A 159 5.89 9.00 7.86
N SER A 160 6.09 9.74 6.77
CA SER A 160 6.91 10.94 6.79
C SER A 160 6.26 12.08 7.60
N LEU A 161 7.02 13.12 7.94
CA LEU A 161 6.51 14.27 8.69
C LEU A 161 5.39 15.03 7.97
N SER A 162 5.24 14.85 6.65
CA SER A 162 4.09 15.41 5.90
C SER A 162 2.77 14.79 6.34
N SER A 163 2.77 13.53 6.80
CA SER A 163 1.58 12.85 7.34
C SER A 163 1.16 13.37 8.72
N ASP A 164 1.98 14.20 9.37
CA ASP A 164 1.62 14.91 10.60
C ASP A 164 0.67 16.10 10.35
N GLY A 165 0.55 16.52 9.10
CA GLY A 165 -0.36 17.60 8.70
C GLY A 165 -1.83 17.24 8.88
N TYR A 166 -2.68 18.28 8.85
CA TYR A 166 -4.14 18.13 8.95
C TYR A 166 -4.78 18.31 7.58
N ALA A 167 -5.69 17.41 7.24
CA ALA A 167 -6.56 17.51 6.07
C ALA A 167 -8.02 17.31 6.49
N ALA A 168 -8.90 18.21 6.09
CA ALA A 168 -10.31 18.19 6.46
C ALA A 168 -10.58 18.04 7.97
N GLY A 169 -9.72 18.64 8.82
CA GLY A 169 -9.84 18.62 10.28
C GLY A 169 -9.31 17.34 10.95
N ASN A 170 -8.78 16.39 10.21
CA ASN A 170 -8.17 15.18 10.73
C ASN A 170 -6.68 15.16 10.44
N ARG A 171 -5.89 14.63 11.36
CA ARG A 171 -4.47 14.38 11.15
C ARG A 171 -4.30 13.22 10.15
N VAL A 172 -3.52 13.40 9.10
CA VAL A 172 -3.41 12.44 7.99
C VAL A 172 -2.95 11.08 8.50
N ILE A 173 -1.91 11.01 9.32
CA ILE A 173 -1.41 9.75 9.87
C ILE A 173 -2.47 8.97 10.67
N ASP A 174 -3.36 9.66 11.40
CA ASP A 174 -4.41 9.00 12.15
C ASP A 174 -5.46 8.38 11.22
N VAL A 175 -5.77 9.06 10.11
CA VAL A 175 -6.65 8.50 9.07
C VAL A 175 -5.99 7.27 8.41
N GLU A 176 -4.71 7.33 8.08
CA GLU A 176 -3.97 6.20 7.51
C GLU A 176 -3.94 5.00 8.44
N LYS A 177 -3.70 5.21 9.74
CA LYS A 177 -3.77 4.16 10.76
C LYS A 177 -5.17 3.57 10.88
N ASP A 178 -6.20 4.41 10.98
CA ASP A 178 -7.60 3.99 11.09
C ASP A 178 -8.00 3.14 9.88
N VAL A 179 -7.69 3.61 8.67
CA VAL A 179 -7.97 2.88 7.42
C VAL A 179 -7.24 1.54 7.40
N SER A 180 -5.96 1.50 7.78
CA SER A 180 -5.15 0.28 7.78
C SER A 180 -5.68 -0.76 8.77
N ILE A 181 -6.14 -0.34 9.95
CA ILE A 181 -6.77 -1.20 10.94
C ILE A 181 -8.09 -1.77 10.39
N LEU A 182 -8.95 -0.94 9.81
CA LEU A 182 -10.24 -1.37 9.25
C LEU A 182 -10.04 -2.36 8.10
N PHE A 183 -9.12 -2.08 7.18
CA PHE A 183 -8.78 -3.00 6.09
C PHE A 183 -8.18 -4.29 6.62
N GLY A 184 -7.26 -4.25 7.58
CA GLY A 184 -6.67 -5.43 8.20
C GLY A 184 -7.71 -6.35 8.85
N GLU A 185 -8.70 -5.79 9.57
CA GLU A 185 -9.82 -6.56 10.12
C GLU A 185 -10.60 -7.30 9.03
N ILE A 186 -10.94 -6.58 7.97
CA ILE A 186 -11.72 -7.14 6.86
C ILE A 186 -10.92 -8.19 6.09
N LEU A 187 -9.66 -7.90 5.75
CA LEU A 187 -8.82 -8.85 5.00
C LEU A 187 -8.60 -10.14 5.81
N ASN A 188 -8.39 -10.02 7.12
CA ASN A 188 -8.27 -11.17 8.02
C ASN A 188 -9.58 -11.98 8.11
N GLU A 189 -10.74 -11.31 8.19
CA GLU A 189 -12.04 -11.97 8.23
C GLU A 189 -12.33 -12.78 6.95
N PHE A 190 -11.88 -12.28 5.79
CA PHE A 190 -12.05 -12.94 4.49
C PHE A 190 -10.90 -13.89 4.12
N ASN A 191 -9.96 -14.15 5.04
CA ASN A 191 -8.76 -14.98 4.81
C ASN A 191 -7.96 -14.56 3.57
N ILE A 192 -7.88 -13.27 3.31
CA ILE A 192 -7.02 -12.71 2.26
C ILE A 192 -5.63 -12.52 2.87
N ASN A 193 -4.60 -13.00 2.18
CA ASN A 193 -3.22 -12.81 2.62
C ASN A 193 -2.79 -11.36 2.43
N PHE A 194 -2.23 -10.73 3.49
CA PHE A 194 -1.82 -9.32 3.42
C PHE A 194 -0.66 -8.98 4.34
N SER A 195 0.11 -7.96 3.94
CA SER A 195 1.14 -7.30 4.72
C SER A 195 0.79 -5.83 4.89
N ILE A 196 1.22 -5.23 5.99
CA ILE A 196 1.14 -3.79 6.24
C ILE A 196 2.53 -3.31 6.61
N ASP A 197 3.06 -2.44 5.79
CA ASP A 197 4.38 -1.86 5.95
C ASP A 197 4.31 -0.34 5.94
N SER A 198 5.34 0.29 6.41
CA SER A 198 5.46 1.75 6.41
C SER A 198 6.88 2.17 6.08
N PHE A 199 7.04 3.40 5.63
CA PHE A 199 8.36 3.93 5.32
C PHE A 199 8.49 5.40 5.67
N TYR A 200 9.72 5.79 5.94
CA TYR A 200 10.16 7.18 6.02
C TYR A 200 11.65 7.27 5.69
N SER A 201 12.14 8.46 5.37
CA SER A 201 13.55 8.69 5.06
C SER A 201 14.08 9.88 5.83
N LYS A 202 15.34 9.84 6.24
CA LYS A 202 16.05 11.04 6.73
C LYS A 202 16.92 11.62 5.62
N THR A 203 17.65 10.76 4.92
CA THR A 203 18.51 11.09 3.77
C THR A 203 18.43 9.96 2.74
N ARG A 204 19.14 10.09 1.60
CA ARG A 204 19.30 8.99 0.64
C ARG A 204 19.98 7.75 1.26
N ASN A 205 20.90 7.98 2.19
CA ASN A 205 21.64 6.91 2.88
C ASN A 205 20.90 6.35 4.09
N PHE A 206 19.75 6.92 4.44
CA PHE A 206 18.97 6.49 5.60
C PHE A 206 17.47 6.52 5.30
N SER A 207 16.99 5.49 4.62
CA SER A 207 15.57 5.22 4.45
C SER A 207 15.19 4.03 5.32
N THR A 208 14.18 4.16 6.14
CA THR A 208 13.66 3.07 6.98
C THR A 208 12.44 2.48 6.32
N TYR A 209 12.42 1.17 6.18
CA TYR A 209 11.25 0.38 5.85
C TYR A 209 10.83 -0.40 7.09
N LEU A 210 9.63 -0.12 7.59
CA LEU A 210 9.16 -0.62 8.87
C LEU A 210 8.00 -1.58 8.66
N THR A 211 8.22 -2.87 8.90
CA THR A 211 7.17 -3.89 8.82
C THR A 211 6.31 -3.83 10.08
N LEU A 212 5.02 -3.57 9.90
CA LEU A 212 4.00 -3.55 10.94
C LEU A 212 3.33 -4.91 11.07
N LYS A 213 2.99 -5.54 9.93
CA LYS A 213 2.48 -6.89 9.82
C LYS A 213 3.09 -7.59 8.61
N ASP A 214 3.81 -8.65 8.84
CA ASP A 214 4.30 -9.52 7.76
C ASP A 214 3.18 -10.44 7.23
N PHE A 215 3.33 -10.94 5.99
CA PHE A 215 2.40 -11.89 5.38
C PHE A 215 2.16 -13.12 6.26
N ASP A 216 3.21 -13.66 6.88
CA ASP A 216 3.16 -14.85 7.73
C ASP A 216 2.78 -14.55 9.19
N GLU A 217 2.68 -13.26 9.56
CA GLU A 217 2.33 -12.87 10.93
C GLU A 217 0.82 -12.88 11.17
N SER A 218 0.39 -13.39 12.32
CA SER A 218 -1.02 -13.35 12.71
C SER A 218 -1.50 -11.92 12.95
N TRP A 219 -2.66 -11.58 12.36
CA TRP A 219 -3.31 -10.28 12.56
C TRP A 219 -3.54 -9.93 14.03
N ASN A 220 -3.92 -10.92 14.84
CA ASN A 220 -4.18 -10.71 16.26
C ASN A 220 -2.99 -10.17 17.05
N LEU A 221 -1.77 -10.46 16.60
CA LEU A 221 -0.54 -9.92 17.19
C LEU A 221 -0.18 -8.56 16.59
N ALA A 222 -0.31 -8.44 15.27
CA ALA A 222 0.16 -7.28 14.52
C ALA A 222 -0.73 -6.04 14.66
N LYS A 223 -2.05 -6.19 14.79
CA LYS A 223 -3.03 -5.09 14.81
C LYS A 223 -2.74 -3.98 15.83
N HIS A 224 -2.08 -4.32 16.92
CA HIS A 224 -1.71 -3.36 17.96
C HIS A 224 -0.46 -2.55 17.62
N LYS A 225 0.33 -2.97 16.65
CA LYS A 225 1.55 -2.26 16.23
C LYS A 225 1.23 -0.99 15.44
N ILE A 226 0.11 -0.98 14.70
CA ILE A 226 -0.27 0.13 13.82
C ILE A 226 -0.53 1.40 14.63
N GLY A 227 -1.21 1.30 15.77
CA GLY A 227 -1.49 2.44 16.65
C GLY A 227 -0.23 3.15 17.15
N ALA A 228 0.86 2.41 17.35
CA ALA A 228 2.11 2.93 17.88
C ALA A 228 3.03 3.58 16.83
N VAL A 229 2.60 3.68 15.59
CA VAL A 229 3.35 4.34 14.51
C VAL A 229 3.26 5.86 14.67
N GLU A 230 4.39 6.54 14.54
CA GLU A 230 4.49 7.99 14.60
C GLU A 230 5.19 8.54 13.35
N PRO A 231 4.82 9.74 12.87
CA PRO A 231 5.47 10.38 11.74
C PRO A 231 6.93 10.65 12.02
N ASN A 232 7.78 10.44 11.02
CA ASN A 232 9.21 10.70 11.13
C ASN A 232 9.83 10.99 9.75
N GLY A 233 10.86 11.86 9.73
CA GLY A 233 11.66 12.09 8.54
C GLY A 233 10.89 12.64 7.33
N TYR A 234 11.37 12.29 6.15
CA TYR A 234 10.88 12.78 4.86
C TYR A 234 10.40 11.62 3.98
N THR A 235 9.75 11.93 2.86
CA THR A 235 9.26 10.96 1.89
C THR A 235 10.33 10.67 0.84
N ARG A 236 10.71 9.38 0.66
CA ARG A 236 11.49 8.87 -0.46
C ARG A 236 10.86 7.57 -0.95
N ILE A 237 9.78 7.74 -1.68
CA ILE A 237 8.89 6.65 -2.08
C ILE A 237 9.54 5.65 -3.06
N GLY A 238 10.46 6.10 -3.92
CA GLY A 238 11.07 5.26 -4.95
C GLY A 238 11.80 4.04 -4.40
N ALA A 239 12.64 4.24 -3.38
CA ALA A 239 13.37 3.16 -2.73
C ALA A 239 12.43 2.22 -1.93
N ALA A 240 11.42 2.80 -1.26
CA ALA A 240 10.44 2.02 -0.51
C ALA A 240 9.59 1.11 -1.41
N LEU A 241 9.12 1.62 -2.55
CA LEU A 241 8.36 0.84 -3.53
C LEU A 241 9.17 -0.31 -4.14
N ARG A 242 10.47 -0.08 -4.43
CA ARG A 242 11.34 -1.15 -4.94
C ARG A 242 11.65 -2.22 -3.90
N HIS A 243 11.64 -1.84 -2.63
CA HIS A 243 11.83 -2.80 -1.54
C HIS A 243 10.56 -3.63 -1.28
N ALA A 244 9.38 -3.01 -1.49
CA ALA A 244 8.08 -3.64 -1.28
C ALA A 244 7.67 -4.64 -2.38
N GLY A 245 8.19 -4.50 -3.61
CA GLY A 245 7.88 -5.35 -4.78
C GLY A 245 8.96 -6.34 -5.07
#